data_905d46209d43d923ffe581663ce3ab84
#
_entry.id   905d46209d43d923ffe581663ce3ab84
#
_cell.length_a   1.000
_cell.length_b   1.000
_cell.length_c   1.000
_cell.angle_alpha   90.00
_cell.angle_beta   90.00
_cell.angle_gamma   90.00
#
_symmetry.space_group_name_H-M   'P 1'
#
loop_
_entity.id
_entity.type
_entity.pdbx_description
1 polymer ?
#
loop_
_entity_poly.entity_id
_entity_poly.type
_entity_poly.pdbx_seq_one_letter_code
_entity_poly.pdbx_strand_id
1 'polypeptide(L)'
;VRNEIREARELTDKPFAVNLIMFRSDIEELVKVVCEAKVPYLITGAGSPGPYMDKFLEAGIKVMPVVSSPLQIKRLDKFDIFAYIAEGMEAGGHIGEMTTMTLIYQVSRMTDKPVIAGGGIGSGAQMLAAEVLGASGVQIGTAFLFTDEVPVHQNYKELLVNTESHRITSIGYLNGRPMRLVKNPMTREFKELERTEMSKDALEDFTLGRLRKAVYEGDVDQGSVMAGYTAAQFDRLYSVP
;
A
#
# COMPACT_ATOMS: atom_id res chain seq x y z
N VAL A 1 1.00 -16.59 0.80
CA VAL A 1 -0.21 -16.22 0.05
C VAL A 1 -1.23 -17.36 0.02
N ARG A 2 -0.87 -18.60 -0.38
CA ARG A 2 -1.85 -19.72 -0.46
C ARG A 2 -2.50 -20.02 0.89
N ASN A 3 -1.74 -20.09 1.97
CA ASN A 3 -2.25 -20.31 3.32
C ASN A 3 -3.16 -19.16 3.77
N GLU A 4 -2.75 -17.91 3.58
CA GLU A 4 -3.54 -16.72 3.92
C GLU A 4 -4.91 -16.69 3.19
N ILE A 5 -4.92 -17.08 1.90
CA ILE A 5 -6.18 -17.17 1.15
C ILE A 5 -7.10 -18.23 1.76
N ARG A 6 -6.54 -19.38 2.17
CA ARG A 6 -7.32 -20.45 2.81
C ARG A 6 -7.88 -19.97 4.15
N GLU A 7 -7.03 -19.40 5.00
CA GLU A 7 -7.43 -18.88 6.31
C GLU A 7 -8.49 -17.78 6.19
N ALA A 8 -8.33 -16.85 5.22
CA ALA A 8 -9.35 -15.84 4.96
C ALA A 8 -10.71 -16.43 4.61
N ARG A 9 -10.75 -17.53 3.84
CA ARG A 9 -11.99 -18.24 3.51
C ARG A 9 -12.62 -18.99 4.69
N GLU A 10 -11.82 -19.42 5.63
CA GLU A 10 -12.30 -20.03 6.88
C GLU A 10 -12.91 -18.98 7.83
N LEU A 11 -12.41 -17.74 7.76
CA LEU A 11 -12.85 -16.63 8.62
C LEU A 11 -14.09 -15.89 8.10
N THR A 12 -14.34 -15.91 6.78
CA THR A 12 -15.45 -15.13 6.20
C THR A 12 -15.95 -15.68 4.88
N ASP A 13 -17.26 -15.62 4.70
CA ASP A 13 -17.94 -15.86 3.41
C ASP A 13 -18.01 -14.60 2.54
N LYS A 14 -17.61 -13.43 3.07
CA LYS A 14 -17.60 -12.17 2.32
C LYS A 14 -16.47 -12.17 1.29
N PRO A 15 -16.67 -11.51 0.13
CA PRO A 15 -15.60 -11.40 -0.86
C PRO A 15 -14.45 -10.52 -0.31
N PHE A 16 -13.22 -10.98 -0.55
CA PHE A 16 -12.00 -10.26 -0.17
C PHE A 16 -11.07 -10.10 -1.38
N ALA A 17 -10.10 -9.21 -1.28
CA ALA A 17 -9.07 -9.01 -2.28
C ALA A 17 -7.71 -9.54 -1.79
N VAL A 18 -6.91 -10.04 -2.74
CA VAL A 18 -5.48 -10.31 -2.52
C VAL A 18 -4.68 -9.18 -3.16
N ASN A 19 -3.63 -8.70 -2.50
CA ASN A 19 -2.73 -7.68 -3.05
C ASN A 19 -1.42 -8.32 -3.52
N LEU A 20 -1.05 -8.08 -4.77
CA LEU A 20 0.24 -8.49 -5.34
C LEU A 20 1.08 -7.26 -5.72
N ILE A 21 2.36 -7.32 -5.38
CA ILE A 21 3.38 -6.37 -5.84
C ILE A 21 3.98 -6.92 -7.12
N MET A 22 3.77 -6.23 -8.25
CA MET A 22 4.02 -6.76 -9.59
C MET A 22 5.51 -6.82 -9.98
N PHE A 23 6.40 -6.11 -9.31
CA PHE A 23 7.85 -6.15 -9.63
C PHE A 23 8.62 -7.26 -8.89
N ARG A 24 7.94 -8.09 -8.08
CA ARG A 24 8.59 -9.18 -7.34
C ARG A 24 9.21 -10.22 -8.29
N SER A 25 10.34 -10.78 -7.89
CA SER A 25 11.02 -11.85 -8.66
C SER A 25 10.23 -13.16 -8.74
N ASP A 26 9.36 -13.43 -7.76
CA ASP A 26 8.48 -14.60 -7.67
C ASP A 26 7.05 -14.35 -8.19
N ILE A 27 6.83 -13.27 -8.95
CA ILE A 27 5.48 -12.85 -9.39
C ILE A 27 4.76 -13.93 -10.21
N GLU A 28 5.45 -14.68 -11.06
CA GLU A 28 4.85 -15.74 -11.88
C GLU A 28 4.20 -16.83 -11.00
N GLU A 29 4.88 -17.22 -9.92
CA GLU A 29 4.34 -18.19 -8.97
C GLU A 29 3.14 -17.62 -8.22
N LEU A 30 3.19 -16.36 -7.81
CA LEU A 30 2.10 -15.70 -7.11
C LEU A 30 0.87 -15.55 -8.01
N VAL A 31 1.04 -15.20 -9.28
CA VAL A 31 -0.04 -15.16 -10.29
C VAL A 31 -0.70 -16.53 -10.41
N LYS A 32 0.10 -17.60 -10.52
CA LYS A 32 -0.43 -18.97 -10.55
C LYS A 32 -1.28 -19.28 -9.31
N VAL A 33 -0.78 -18.93 -8.13
CA VAL A 33 -1.47 -19.16 -6.85
C VAL A 33 -2.84 -18.47 -6.80
N VAL A 34 -2.92 -17.17 -7.18
CA VAL A 34 -4.20 -16.44 -7.12
C VAL A 34 -5.19 -16.91 -8.19
N CYS A 35 -4.71 -17.30 -9.38
CA CYS A 35 -5.55 -17.86 -10.44
C CYS A 35 -6.12 -19.24 -10.04
N GLU A 36 -5.28 -20.15 -9.53
CA GLU A 36 -5.72 -21.45 -9.03
C GLU A 36 -6.73 -21.31 -7.87
N ALA A 37 -6.48 -20.35 -6.98
CA ALA A 37 -7.37 -20.07 -5.88
C ALA A 37 -8.66 -19.35 -6.30
N LYS A 38 -8.76 -18.82 -7.54
CA LYS A 38 -9.92 -18.05 -8.03
C LYS A 38 -10.36 -16.99 -7.02
N VAL A 39 -9.43 -16.14 -6.60
CA VAL A 39 -9.75 -15.04 -5.67
C VAL A 39 -10.74 -14.09 -6.33
N PRO A 40 -11.76 -13.57 -5.63
CA PRO A 40 -12.78 -12.74 -6.27
C PRO A 40 -12.22 -11.40 -6.77
N TYR A 41 -11.27 -10.82 -6.05
CA TYR A 41 -10.64 -9.54 -6.39
C TYR A 41 -9.12 -9.62 -6.23
N LEU A 42 -8.42 -8.93 -7.12
CA LEU A 42 -6.97 -8.79 -7.07
C LEU A 42 -6.59 -7.31 -7.12
N ILE A 43 -5.87 -6.87 -6.10
CA ILE A 43 -5.22 -5.57 -6.10
C ILE A 43 -3.80 -5.75 -6.64
N THR A 44 -3.37 -4.88 -7.55
CA THR A 44 -2.01 -4.91 -8.09
C THR A 44 -1.32 -3.58 -7.83
N GLY A 45 -0.17 -3.61 -7.18
CA GLY A 45 0.65 -2.44 -6.87
C GLY A 45 2.05 -2.54 -7.45
N ALA A 46 2.75 -1.41 -7.54
CA ALA A 46 4.15 -1.33 -7.92
C ALA A 46 4.50 -2.13 -9.21
N GLY A 47 3.87 -1.76 -10.31
CA GLY A 47 4.05 -2.38 -11.63
C GLY A 47 2.76 -2.52 -12.40
N SER A 48 2.86 -2.97 -13.65
CA SER A 48 1.69 -3.14 -14.52
C SER A 48 1.14 -4.57 -14.41
N PRO A 49 -0.18 -4.76 -14.23
CA PRO A 49 -0.80 -6.08 -14.35
C PRO A 49 -0.88 -6.58 -15.78
N GLY A 50 -0.60 -5.71 -16.77
CA GLY A 50 -0.81 -5.99 -18.20
C GLY A 50 -0.35 -7.35 -18.70
N PRO A 51 0.88 -7.81 -18.39
CA PRO A 51 1.37 -9.12 -18.82
C PRO A 51 0.55 -10.32 -18.35
N TYR A 52 -0.28 -10.14 -17.31
CA TYR A 52 -1.03 -11.22 -16.67
C TYR A 52 -2.53 -11.05 -16.76
N MET A 53 -3.03 -9.99 -17.41
CA MET A 53 -4.47 -9.68 -17.46
C MET A 53 -5.30 -10.83 -18.01
N ASP A 54 -4.86 -11.47 -19.09
CA ASP A 54 -5.59 -12.58 -19.69
C ASP A 54 -5.76 -13.75 -18.70
N LYS A 55 -4.69 -14.09 -17.97
CA LYS A 55 -4.74 -15.13 -16.93
C LYS A 55 -5.72 -14.80 -15.81
N PHE A 56 -5.75 -13.53 -15.39
CA PHE A 56 -6.66 -13.07 -14.34
C PHE A 56 -8.12 -13.14 -14.80
N LEU A 57 -8.39 -12.68 -16.02
CA LEU A 57 -9.75 -12.68 -16.58
C LEU A 57 -10.26 -14.11 -16.84
N GLU A 58 -9.42 -15.00 -17.38
CA GLU A 58 -9.73 -16.43 -17.55
C GLU A 58 -10.05 -17.11 -16.20
N ALA A 59 -9.39 -16.71 -15.13
CA ALA A 59 -9.68 -17.18 -13.77
C ALA A 59 -10.92 -16.52 -13.13
N GLY A 60 -11.57 -15.55 -13.80
CA GLY A 60 -12.73 -14.79 -13.31
C GLY A 60 -12.40 -13.76 -12.25
N ILE A 61 -11.13 -13.32 -12.18
CA ILE A 61 -10.64 -12.38 -11.16
C ILE A 61 -10.89 -10.94 -11.61
N LYS A 62 -11.49 -10.13 -10.74
CA LYS A 62 -11.68 -8.69 -10.93
C LYS A 62 -10.43 -7.94 -10.48
N VAL A 63 -9.75 -7.28 -11.43
CA VAL A 63 -8.46 -6.61 -11.16
C VAL A 63 -8.66 -5.13 -10.80
N MET A 64 -7.99 -4.70 -9.73
CA MET A 64 -8.01 -3.33 -9.20
C MET A 64 -6.56 -2.82 -9.04
N PRO A 65 -5.98 -2.17 -10.06
CA PRO A 65 -4.64 -1.63 -9.95
C PRO A 65 -4.57 -0.39 -9.05
N VAL A 66 -3.51 -0.30 -8.26
CA VAL A 66 -3.13 0.91 -7.54
C VAL A 66 -2.47 1.86 -8.53
N VAL A 67 -2.96 3.08 -8.57
CA VAL A 67 -2.47 4.16 -9.44
C VAL A 67 -2.13 5.40 -8.62
N SER A 68 -1.00 6.01 -8.92
CA SER A 68 -0.51 7.22 -8.26
C SER A 68 -0.45 8.44 -9.21
N SER A 69 -0.90 8.26 -10.45
CA SER A 69 -0.99 9.35 -11.44
C SER A 69 -2.06 9.09 -12.49
N PRO A 70 -2.64 10.16 -13.08
CA PRO A 70 -3.59 10.05 -14.19
C PRO A 70 -3.04 9.37 -15.44
N LEU A 71 -1.71 9.43 -15.65
CA LEU A 71 -1.07 8.77 -16.79
C LEU A 71 -1.22 7.24 -16.73
N GLN A 72 -1.26 6.66 -15.53
CA GLN A 72 -1.45 5.23 -15.36
C GLN A 72 -2.85 4.78 -15.80
N ILE A 73 -3.89 5.60 -15.59
CA ILE A 73 -5.24 5.32 -16.11
C ILE A 73 -5.19 5.13 -17.63
N LYS A 74 -4.61 6.09 -18.36
CA LYS A 74 -4.50 6.02 -19.83
C LYS A 74 -3.78 4.76 -20.32
N ARG A 75 -2.77 4.30 -19.57
CA ARG A 75 -2.00 3.08 -19.92
C ARG A 75 -2.77 1.80 -19.64
N LEU A 76 -3.66 1.82 -18.65
CA LEU A 76 -4.43 0.66 -18.20
C LEU A 76 -5.80 0.57 -18.84
N ASP A 77 -6.32 1.62 -19.46
CA ASP A 77 -7.67 1.71 -20.03
C ASP A 77 -7.96 0.67 -21.14
N LYS A 78 -6.91 0.17 -21.78
CA LYS A 78 -7.00 -0.91 -22.78
C LYS A 78 -7.31 -2.29 -22.19
N PHE A 79 -7.24 -2.45 -20.86
CA PHE A 79 -7.51 -3.69 -20.16
C PHE A 79 -8.88 -3.64 -19.49
N ASP A 80 -9.48 -4.82 -19.27
CA ASP A 80 -10.73 -4.94 -18.51
C ASP A 80 -10.44 -4.79 -16.99
N ILE A 81 -10.29 -3.55 -16.55
CA ILE A 81 -10.08 -3.16 -15.15
C ILE A 81 -11.46 -3.02 -14.48
N PHE A 82 -11.60 -3.59 -13.29
CA PHE A 82 -12.84 -3.52 -12.50
C PHE A 82 -12.98 -2.16 -11.77
N ALA A 83 -11.93 -1.69 -11.11
CA ALA A 83 -11.88 -0.43 -10.40
C ALA A 83 -10.42 0.07 -10.33
N TYR A 84 -10.21 1.33 -10.05
CA TYR A 84 -8.87 1.90 -9.79
C TYR A 84 -8.72 2.28 -8.33
N ILE A 85 -7.57 1.97 -7.73
CA ILE A 85 -7.23 2.46 -6.40
C ILE A 85 -6.29 3.66 -6.58
N ALA A 86 -6.81 4.88 -6.42
CA ALA A 86 -6.06 6.11 -6.51
C ALA A 86 -5.35 6.37 -5.16
N GLU A 87 -4.07 6.03 -5.09
CA GLU A 87 -3.29 6.15 -3.86
C GLU A 87 -2.39 7.38 -3.89
N GLY A 88 -2.71 8.35 -3.02
CA GLY A 88 -1.93 9.57 -2.86
C GLY A 88 -0.68 9.41 -2.00
N MET A 89 0.21 10.38 -2.11
CA MET A 89 1.50 10.39 -1.42
C MET A 89 1.43 10.41 0.11
N GLU A 90 0.25 10.63 0.70
CA GLU A 90 0.02 10.57 2.15
C GLU A 90 -0.01 9.15 2.70
N ALA A 91 -0.03 8.13 1.83
CA ALA A 91 0.03 6.71 2.19
C ALA A 91 1.33 6.34 2.92
N GLY A 92 1.34 5.21 3.61
CA GLY A 92 2.52 4.55 4.14
C GLY A 92 3.11 3.56 3.14
N GLY A 93 4.39 3.24 3.26
CA GLY A 93 5.09 2.37 2.31
C GLY A 93 5.47 3.11 1.02
N HIS A 94 5.50 2.41 -0.10
CA HIS A 94 5.82 3.02 -1.39
C HIS A 94 4.76 4.03 -1.79
N ILE A 95 5.18 5.20 -2.25
CA ILE A 95 4.29 6.34 -2.56
C ILE A 95 4.58 6.91 -3.94
N GLY A 96 3.54 7.51 -4.54
CA GLY A 96 3.70 8.40 -5.70
C GLY A 96 4.01 9.84 -5.29
N GLU A 97 3.86 10.77 -6.22
CA GLU A 97 4.18 12.19 -6.02
C GLU A 97 2.93 13.06 -5.83
N MET A 98 1.76 12.57 -6.23
CA MET A 98 0.53 13.37 -6.15
C MET A 98 -0.13 13.24 -4.78
N THR A 99 -0.65 14.37 -4.28
CA THR A 99 -1.48 14.37 -3.06
C THR A 99 -2.81 13.68 -3.31
N THR A 100 -3.37 13.06 -2.29
CA THR A 100 -4.60 12.27 -2.37
C THR A 100 -5.78 13.07 -2.92
N MET A 101 -6.02 14.27 -2.41
CA MET A 101 -7.11 15.16 -2.86
C MET A 101 -7.04 15.44 -4.36
N THR A 102 -5.86 15.84 -4.86
CA THR A 102 -5.65 16.18 -6.28
C THR A 102 -5.75 14.95 -7.18
N LEU A 103 -5.20 13.83 -6.73
CA LEU A 103 -5.20 12.57 -7.48
C LEU A 103 -6.62 12.02 -7.67
N ILE A 104 -7.39 11.91 -6.58
CA ILE A 104 -8.76 11.38 -6.61
C ILE A 104 -9.61 12.20 -7.58
N TYR A 105 -9.60 13.54 -7.45
CA TYR A 105 -10.38 14.42 -8.32
C TYR A 105 -10.05 14.24 -9.80
N GLN A 106 -8.77 14.11 -10.15
CA GLN A 106 -8.37 13.94 -11.55
C GLN A 106 -8.74 12.55 -12.07
N VAL A 107 -8.46 11.49 -11.29
CA VAL A 107 -8.71 10.11 -11.71
C VAL A 107 -10.21 9.85 -11.87
N SER A 108 -11.06 10.31 -10.95
CA SER A 108 -12.50 10.12 -11.00
C SER A 108 -13.19 10.76 -12.22
N ARG A 109 -12.53 11.72 -12.87
CA ARG A 109 -13.02 12.38 -14.09
C ARG A 109 -12.46 11.76 -15.38
N MET A 110 -11.57 10.79 -15.27
CA MET A 110 -10.92 10.17 -16.44
C MET A 110 -11.47 8.77 -16.75
N THR A 111 -12.32 8.23 -15.90
CA THR A 111 -12.87 6.89 -16.06
C THR A 111 -14.29 6.82 -15.50
N ASP A 112 -15.12 5.99 -16.13
CA ASP A 112 -16.45 5.63 -15.62
C ASP A 112 -16.41 4.45 -14.64
N LYS A 113 -15.22 3.87 -14.42
CA LYS A 113 -15.02 2.77 -13.48
C LYS A 113 -14.98 3.30 -12.03
N PRO A 114 -15.36 2.49 -11.04
CA PRO A 114 -15.24 2.88 -9.64
C PRO A 114 -13.80 3.30 -9.28
N VAL A 115 -13.66 4.40 -8.56
CA VAL A 115 -12.38 4.88 -8.02
C VAL A 115 -12.40 4.70 -6.50
N ILE A 116 -11.42 4.00 -5.98
CA ILE A 116 -11.20 3.78 -4.55
C ILE A 116 -10.07 4.71 -4.11
N ALA A 117 -10.32 5.54 -3.11
CA ALA A 117 -9.33 6.48 -2.60
C ALA A 117 -8.43 5.81 -1.57
N GLY A 118 -7.11 5.89 -1.75
CA GLY A 118 -6.09 5.41 -0.82
C GLY A 118 -5.11 6.51 -0.41
N GLY A 119 -4.53 6.37 0.77
CA GLY A 119 -3.57 7.32 1.33
C GLY A 119 -4.22 8.53 2.01
N GLY A 120 -3.77 8.84 3.22
CA GLY A 120 -4.24 10.01 3.97
C GLY A 120 -5.65 9.90 4.56
N ILE A 121 -6.29 8.73 4.54
CA ILE A 121 -7.65 8.53 5.04
C ILE A 121 -7.60 7.70 6.32
N GLY A 122 -8.04 8.29 7.44
CA GLY A 122 -8.07 7.68 8.75
C GLY A 122 -9.28 8.08 9.59
N SER A 123 -10.24 8.82 9.01
CA SER A 123 -11.44 9.26 9.70
C SER A 123 -12.65 9.30 8.77
N GLY A 124 -13.86 9.30 9.35
CA GLY A 124 -15.11 9.46 8.59
C GLY A 124 -15.19 10.78 7.81
N ALA A 125 -14.63 11.86 8.34
CA ALA A 125 -14.57 13.15 7.64
C ALA A 125 -13.70 13.07 6.38
N GLN A 126 -12.56 12.39 6.45
CA GLN A 126 -11.67 12.18 5.29
C GLN A 126 -12.32 11.22 4.27
N MET A 127 -13.05 10.21 4.73
CA MET A 127 -13.82 9.33 3.85
C MET A 127 -14.90 10.11 3.09
N LEU A 128 -15.67 10.95 3.78
CA LEU A 128 -16.67 11.82 3.14
C LEU A 128 -16.03 12.79 2.14
N ALA A 129 -14.88 13.36 2.47
CA ALA A 129 -14.14 14.24 1.54
C ALA A 129 -13.72 13.50 0.27
N ALA A 130 -13.26 12.24 0.41
CA ALA A 130 -12.92 11.41 -0.75
C ALA A 130 -14.15 11.12 -1.64
N GLU A 131 -15.32 10.85 -1.06
CA GLU A 131 -16.58 10.66 -1.77
C GLU A 131 -16.99 11.92 -2.54
N VAL A 132 -16.92 13.10 -1.91
CA VAL A 132 -17.19 14.40 -2.56
C VAL A 132 -16.25 14.64 -3.76
N LEU A 133 -15.02 14.15 -3.70
CA LEU A 133 -14.04 14.23 -4.79
C LEU A 133 -14.29 13.21 -5.91
N GLY A 134 -15.27 12.32 -5.76
CA GLY A 134 -15.68 11.34 -6.76
C GLY A 134 -15.20 9.90 -6.49
N ALA A 135 -14.67 9.59 -5.31
CA ALA A 135 -14.37 8.21 -4.94
C ALA A 135 -15.65 7.43 -4.63
N SER A 136 -15.68 6.17 -5.04
CA SER A 136 -16.76 5.21 -4.74
C SER A 136 -16.51 4.42 -3.45
N GLY A 137 -15.34 4.55 -2.86
CA GLY A 137 -14.93 3.88 -1.63
C GLY A 137 -13.53 4.28 -1.21
N VAL A 138 -13.04 3.70 -0.12
CA VAL A 138 -11.72 4.00 0.44
C VAL A 138 -10.91 2.74 0.72
N GLN A 139 -9.58 2.84 0.57
CA GLN A 139 -8.61 1.84 1.03
C GLN A 139 -7.85 2.43 2.22
N ILE A 140 -7.94 1.79 3.37
CA ILE A 140 -7.36 2.24 4.62
C ILE A 140 -6.28 1.22 5.05
N GLY A 141 -5.05 1.68 5.26
CA GLY A 141 -3.95 0.84 5.74
C GLY A 141 -3.50 1.25 7.13
N THR A 142 -3.00 2.46 7.27
CA THR A 142 -2.34 2.94 8.49
C THR A 142 -3.22 2.86 9.74
N ALA A 143 -4.52 3.15 9.64
CA ALA A 143 -5.44 3.08 10.78
C ALA A 143 -5.52 1.65 11.37
N PHE A 144 -5.45 0.62 10.52
CA PHE A 144 -5.45 -0.77 10.99
C PHE A 144 -4.19 -1.17 11.76
N LEU A 145 -3.08 -0.44 11.62
CA LEU A 145 -1.88 -0.66 12.44
C LEU A 145 -2.10 -0.30 13.91
N PHE A 146 -3.16 0.46 14.22
CA PHE A 146 -3.58 0.84 15.56
C PHE A 146 -4.65 -0.09 16.13
N THR A 147 -4.86 -1.28 15.54
CA THR A 147 -5.80 -2.26 16.08
C THR A 147 -5.10 -3.30 16.93
N ASP A 148 -5.80 -3.78 17.95
CA ASP A 148 -5.29 -4.84 18.82
C ASP A 148 -5.06 -6.13 18.02
N GLU A 149 -5.89 -6.40 17.02
CA GLU A 149 -5.92 -7.62 16.22
C GLU A 149 -4.84 -7.71 15.15
N VAL A 150 -4.27 -6.57 14.71
CA VAL A 150 -3.23 -6.61 13.67
C VAL A 150 -1.99 -7.38 14.14
N PRO A 151 -1.49 -8.38 13.38
CA PRO A 151 -0.40 -9.23 13.79
C PRO A 151 0.98 -8.59 13.55
N VAL A 152 1.18 -7.37 14.06
CA VAL A 152 2.48 -6.69 14.07
C VAL A 152 3.04 -6.68 15.49
N HIS A 153 4.37 -6.68 15.62
CA HIS A 153 5.03 -6.71 16.92
C HIS A 153 4.61 -5.52 17.80
N GLN A 154 4.53 -5.75 19.11
CA GLN A 154 4.09 -4.75 20.08
C GLN A 154 4.92 -3.45 20.03
N ASN A 155 6.26 -3.54 19.87
CA ASN A 155 7.13 -2.38 19.73
C ASN A 155 6.74 -1.49 18.53
N TYR A 156 6.25 -2.09 17.44
CA TYR A 156 5.75 -1.36 16.27
C TYR A 156 4.53 -0.53 16.65
N LYS A 157 3.56 -1.14 17.34
CA LYS A 157 2.34 -0.47 17.81
C LYS A 157 2.65 0.67 18.79
N GLU A 158 3.52 0.43 19.75
CA GLU A 158 3.95 1.43 20.74
C GLU A 158 4.66 2.62 20.09
N LEU A 159 5.53 2.37 19.11
CA LEU A 159 6.17 3.46 18.37
C LEU A 159 5.12 4.28 17.62
N LEU A 160 4.14 3.65 16.99
CA LEU A 160 3.09 4.36 16.24
C LEU A 160 2.21 5.22 17.14
N VAL A 161 1.75 4.70 18.29
CA VAL A 161 0.91 5.44 19.25
C VAL A 161 1.60 6.71 19.76
N ASN A 162 2.94 6.67 19.85
CA ASN A 162 3.75 7.81 20.28
C ASN A 162 4.30 8.65 19.09
N THR A 163 3.76 8.46 17.88
CA THR A 163 4.28 9.12 16.67
C THR A 163 3.51 10.39 16.36
N GLU A 164 4.18 11.53 16.43
CA GLU A 164 3.68 12.81 15.97
C GLU A 164 3.96 13.04 14.47
N SER A 165 3.22 13.97 13.84
CA SER A 165 3.30 14.23 12.38
C SER A 165 4.74 14.51 11.90
N HIS A 166 5.54 15.23 12.69
CA HIS A 166 6.92 15.57 12.33
C HIS A 166 7.87 14.36 12.35
N ARG A 167 7.44 13.25 12.97
CA ARG A 167 8.15 11.96 12.97
C ARG A 167 7.89 11.14 11.71
N ILE A 168 6.91 11.48 10.90
CA ILE A 168 6.67 10.84 9.60
C ILE A 168 7.62 11.45 8.57
N THR A 169 8.27 10.60 7.78
CA THR A 169 9.25 11.02 6.76
C THR A 169 9.15 10.17 5.51
N SER A 170 9.77 10.63 4.45
CA SER A 170 9.97 9.84 3.22
C SER A 170 11.46 9.72 2.93
N ILE A 171 11.84 8.59 2.36
CA ILE A 171 13.17 8.25 1.84
C ILE A 171 13.01 7.67 0.43
N GLY A 172 14.09 7.49 -0.33
CA GLY A 172 14.05 6.78 -1.60
C GLY A 172 13.69 7.66 -2.80
N TYR A 173 13.70 8.98 -2.68
CA TYR A 173 13.46 9.86 -3.83
C TYR A 173 14.59 9.83 -4.86
N LEU A 174 15.83 9.76 -4.42
CA LEU A 174 17.00 9.77 -5.33
C LEU A 174 17.14 8.45 -6.11
N ASN A 175 16.70 7.33 -5.54
CA ASN A 175 16.66 6.05 -6.26
C ASN A 175 15.37 5.84 -7.08
N GLY A 176 14.40 6.78 -7.00
CA GLY A 176 13.15 6.72 -7.74
C GLY A 176 12.10 5.76 -7.15
N ARG A 177 12.27 5.34 -5.90
CA ARG A 177 11.36 4.46 -5.15
C ARG A 177 11.01 5.04 -3.80
N PRO A 178 10.30 6.19 -3.74
CA PRO A 178 9.99 6.86 -2.49
C PRO A 178 9.11 6.00 -1.58
N MET A 179 9.46 5.98 -0.30
CA MET A 179 8.71 5.27 0.75
C MET A 179 8.44 6.21 1.92
N ARG A 180 7.23 6.10 2.50
CA ARG A 180 6.84 6.82 3.71
C ARG A 180 6.83 5.91 4.91
N LEU A 181 7.47 6.39 6.00
CA LEU A 181 7.68 5.62 7.23
C LEU A 181 7.96 6.56 8.42
N VAL A 182 8.03 6.00 9.61
CA VAL A 182 8.41 6.71 10.83
C VAL A 182 9.92 6.92 10.86
N LYS A 183 10.35 8.10 11.30
CA LYS A 183 11.79 8.42 11.51
C LYS A 183 12.38 7.53 12.60
N ASN A 184 13.49 6.86 12.28
CA ASN A 184 14.27 6.02 13.18
C ASN A 184 15.76 6.06 12.78
N PRO A 185 16.67 5.36 13.46
CA PRO A 185 18.07 5.27 13.06
C PRO A 185 18.28 4.82 11.63
N MET A 186 17.53 3.77 11.17
CA MET A 186 17.60 3.27 9.80
C MET A 186 17.29 4.35 8.76
N THR A 187 16.25 5.16 8.97
CA THR A 187 15.89 6.22 8.00
C THR A 187 16.94 7.34 7.93
N ARG A 188 17.65 7.61 9.02
CA ARG A 188 18.76 8.55 9.03
C ARG A 188 19.94 8.02 8.24
N GLU A 189 20.32 6.77 8.51
CA GLU A 189 21.39 6.08 7.79
C GLU A 189 21.07 6.02 6.29
N PHE A 190 19.86 5.64 5.90
CA PHE A 190 19.45 5.62 4.50
C PHE A 190 19.60 7.00 3.83
N LYS A 191 19.17 8.08 4.50
CA LYS A 191 19.31 9.45 3.96
C LYS A 191 20.76 9.91 3.82
N GLU A 192 21.66 9.41 4.66
CA GLU A 192 23.08 9.64 4.52
C GLU A 192 23.63 8.88 3.32
N LEU A 193 23.25 7.61 3.14
CA LEU A 193 23.62 6.79 2.00
C LEU A 193 23.09 7.37 0.67
N GLU A 194 21.87 7.89 0.64
CA GLU A 194 21.32 8.57 -0.56
C GLU A 194 22.16 9.76 -1.03
N ARG A 195 22.96 10.37 -0.16
CA ARG A 195 23.83 11.51 -0.50
C ARG A 195 25.23 11.09 -0.98
N THR A 196 25.52 9.79 -0.92
CA THR A 196 26.77 9.24 -1.44
C THR A 196 26.61 8.84 -2.90
N GLU A 197 27.68 8.38 -3.53
CA GLU A 197 27.64 7.81 -4.89
C GLU A 197 27.14 6.35 -4.93
N MET A 198 26.39 5.91 -3.91
CA MET A 198 25.84 4.56 -3.84
C MET A 198 24.86 4.31 -4.99
N SER A 199 24.94 3.15 -5.62
CA SER A 199 24.04 2.77 -6.71
C SER A 199 22.61 2.60 -6.21
N LYS A 200 21.64 2.77 -7.12
CA LYS A 200 20.21 2.57 -6.80
C LYS A 200 19.93 1.16 -6.30
N ASP A 201 20.59 0.16 -6.88
CA ASP A 201 20.41 -1.23 -6.46
C ASP A 201 20.95 -1.47 -5.05
N ALA A 202 22.10 -0.88 -4.70
CA ALA A 202 22.66 -0.98 -3.35
C ALA A 202 21.75 -0.27 -2.29
N LEU A 203 21.11 0.84 -2.66
CA LEU A 203 20.12 1.49 -1.81
C LEU A 203 18.85 0.64 -1.63
N GLU A 204 18.45 -0.09 -2.66
CA GLU A 204 17.34 -1.04 -2.57
C GLU A 204 17.69 -2.21 -1.67
N ASP A 205 18.86 -2.82 -1.89
CA ASP A 205 19.37 -3.93 -1.07
C ASP A 205 19.43 -3.56 0.42
N PHE A 206 19.78 -2.30 0.74
CA PHE A 206 19.75 -1.80 2.11
C PHE A 206 18.37 -1.90 2.75
N THR A 207 17.28 -1.74 1.99
CA THR A 207 15.91 -1.81 2.51
C THR A 207 15.33 -3.22 2.58
N LEU A 208 15.96 -4.19 1.90
CA LEU A 208 15.46 -5.57 1.86
C LEU A 208 15.41 -6.21 3.25
N GLY A 209 14.27 -6.84 3.54
CA GLY A 209 14.02 -7.52 4.82
C GLY A 209 13.75 -6.59 6.01
N ARG A 210 13.97 -5.27 5.90
CA ARG A 210 13.81 -4.35 7.04
C ARG A 210 12.36 -4.17 7.47
N LEU A 211 11.38 -4.29 6.58
CA LEU A 211 9.97 -4.32 6.98
C LEU A 211 9.69 -5.55 7.85
N ARG A 212 10.23 -6.72 7.49
CA ARG A 212 10.09 -7.94 8.29
C ARG A 212 10.68 -7.78 9.69
N LYS A 213 11.85 -7.13 9.82
CA LYS A 213 12.45 -6.84 11.12
C LYS A 213 11.52 -6.01 12.02
N ALA A 214 10.92 -4.94 11.47
CA ALA A 214 9.99 -4.12 12.25
C ALA A 214 8.72 -4.89 12.63
N VAL A 215 8.11 -5.58 11.67
CA VAL A 215 6.79 -6.22 11.83
C VAL A 215 6.84 -7.45 12.72
N TYR A 216 7.81 -8.35 12.53
CA TYR A 216 7.87 -9.64 13.23
C TYR A 216 8.89 -9.71 14.36
N GLU A 217 10.03 -9.02 14.21
CA GLU A 217 11.12 -9.05 15.18
C GLU A 217 11.03 -7.89 16.19
N GLY A 218 10.21 -6.87 15.90
CA GLY A 218 10.03 -5.70 16.74
C GLY A 218 11.24 -4.76 16.77
N ASP A 219 12.17 -4.92 15.83
CA ASP A 219 13.31 -4.04 15.67
C ASP A 219 12.87 -2.75 14.96
N VAL A 220 12.35 -1.81 15.73
CA VAL A 220 11.86 -0.51 15.23
C VAL A 220 12.99 0.49 14.96
N ASP A 221 14.21 0.20 15.36
CA ASP A 221 15.37 1.04 15.09
C ASP A 221 16.01 0.76 13.74
N GLN A 222 16.20 -0.52 13.41
CA GLN A 222 16.80 -0.98 12.15
C GLN A 222 15.76 -1.45 11.13
N GLY A 223 14.51 -1.59 11.52
CA GLY A 223 13.40 -1.98 10.66
C GLY A 223 12.73 -0.78 9.97
N SER A 224 12.04 -1.08 8.86
CA SER A 224 11.20 -0.10 8.16
C SER A 224 9.82 -0.05 8.81
N VAL A 225 9.56 0.98 9.61
CA VAL A 225 8.24 1.19 10.25
C VAL A 225 7.37 2.00 9.30
N MET A 226 6.71 1.33 8.36
CA MET A 226 5.90 1.96 7.32
C MET A 226 4.57 2.44 7.89
N ALA A 227 4.29 3.75 7.77
CA ALA A 227 3.02 4.36 8.14
C ALA A 227 2.81 5.65 7.36
N GLY A 228 1.55 5.93 7.01
CA GLY A 228 1.15 7.19 6.37
C GLY A 228 0.98 8.32 7.38
N TYR A 229 0.71 9.53 6.89
CA TYR A 229 0.50 10.70 7.73
C TYR A 229 -0.64 10.56 8.73
N THR A 230 -1.63 9.72 8.44
CA THR A 230 -2.74 9.44 9.35
C THR A 230 -2.30 8.78 10.67
N ALA A 231 -1.08 8.23 10.76
CA ALA A 231 -0.57 7.68 12.02
C ALA A 231 -0.64 8.69 13.17
N ALA A 232 -0.38 9.97 12.89
CA ALA A 232 -0.42 11.03 13.90
C ALA A 232 -1.86 11.44 14.33
N GLN A 233 -2.91 10.78 13.81
CA GLN A 233 -4.30 11.02 14.20
C GLN A 233 -4.77 10.06 15.30
N PHE A 234 -3.96 9.05 15.65
CA PHE A 234 -4.30 8.00 16.60
C PHE A 234 -3.37 8.07 17.81
N ASP A 235 -3.94 8.09 19.00
CA ASP A 235 -3.26 8.23 20.28
C ASP A 235 -3.29 6.95 21.14
N ARG A 236 -3.96 5.89 20.67
CA ARG A 236 -4.09 4.60 21.35
C ARG A 236 -4.42 3.48 20.38
N LEU A 237 -4.38 2.26 20.87
CA LEU A 237 -4.89 1.09 20.17
C LEU A 237 -6.41 0.98 20.33
N TYR A 238 -7.05 0.36 19.37
CA TYR A 238 -8.49 0.14 19.28
C TYR A 238 -8.76 -1.32 18.93
N SER A 239 -9.83 -1.90 19.44
CA SER A 239 -10.35 -3.15 18.93
C SER A 239 -11.22 -2.90 17.70
N VAL A 240 -11.16 -3.80 16.72
CA VAL A 240 -12.08 -3.80 15.57
C VAL A 240 -13.46 -4.22 16.06
N PRO A 241 -14.56 -3.46 15.80
CA PRO A 241 -15.90 -3.80 16.23
C PRO A 241 -16.45 -5.09 15.66
#